data_cc34267693382284797064684f8a7b47
#
_entry.id   cc34267693382284797064684f8a7b47
#
_cell.length_a   1.000
_cell.length_b   1.000
_cell.length_c   1.000
_cell.angle_alpha   90.00
_cell.angle_beta   90.00
_cell.angle_gamma   90.00
#
_symmetry.space_group_name_H-M   'P 1'
#
loop_
_entity.id
_entity.type
_entity.pdbx_description
1 polymer ?
#
loop_
_entity_poly.entity_id
_entity_poly.type
_entity_poly.pdbx_seq_one_letter_code
_entity_poly.pdbx_strand_id
1 'polypeptide(L)'
;ALPILRNIGPVEGPPIIPTGYQAQVTGGITHYIACLTQVLAREFGNEQGACTVETSIFEAMLCFTEVGTVSSYNSGLEGTRMGINRFPPTYPLGVFPCRDGWLGVTVLTPSQWRSFCELLDLVELADVPLFQSAVGRLQSLDVIEPMFTEKLLQHSAEDLFYRGQHARIPLARVPTMEELFHVDQFQARQAFSTVDLGSENIKVPSVPFRLYQTPPHFGGEVASLGQHSAQYLQGVSS
;
A
#
# COMPACT_ATOMS: atom_id res chain seq x y z
N ALA A 1 -5.37 -9.70 -11.98
CA ALA A 1 -6.11 -9.30 -10.76
C ALA A 1 -6.82 -10.47 -10.10
N LEU A 2 -7.34 -11.43 -10.89
CA LEU A 2 -8.19 -12.51 -10.37
C LEU A 2 -7.56 -13.37 -9.25
N PRO A 3 -6.29 -13.82 -9.31
CA PRO A 3 -5.73 -14.66 -8.25
C PRO A 3 -5.67 -13.97 -6.88
N ILE A 4 -5.32 -12.69 -6.80
CA ILE A 4 -5.27 -11.94 -5.53
C ILE A 4 -6.66 -11.83 -4.90
N LEU A 5 -7.72 -11.72 -5.72
CA LEU A 5 -9.09 -11.59 -5.22
C LEU A 5 -9.54 -12.82 -4.42
N ARG A 6 -8.96 -14.00 -4.72
CA ARG A 6 -9.26 -15.23 -3.99
C ARG A 6 -8.84 -15.15 -2.52
N ASN A 7 -7.83 -14.36 -2.19
CA ASN A 7 -7.29 -14.20 -0.85
C ASN A 7 -7.88 -13.01 -0.09
N ILE A 8 -8.70 -12.17 -0.75
CA ILE A 8 -9.29 -10.96 -0.16
C ILE A 8 -10.78 -11.16 0.04
N GLY A 9 -11.27 -10.79 1.21
CA GLY A 9 -12.70 -10.81 1.54
C GLY A 9 -13.04 -11.59 2.79
N PRO A 10 -14.33 -11.63 3.16
CA PRO A 10 -14.79 -12.41 4.31
C PRO A 10 -14.53 -13.89 4.10
N VAL A 11 -14.45 -14.65 5.20
CA VAL A 11 -14.22 -16.10 5.17
C VAL A 11 -15.30 -16.77 4.35
N GLU A 12 -16.55 -16.42 4.64
CA GLU A 12 -17.72 -16.86 3.89
C GLU A 12 -18.18 -15.77 2.93
N GLY A 13 -18.45 -16.14 1.70
CA GLY A 13 -18.88 -15.20 0.67
C GLY A 13 -17.93 -15.09 -0.53
N PRO A 14 -18.25 -14.22 -1.49
CA PRO A 14 -17.44 -14.05 -2.69
C PRO A 14 -16.14 -13.31 -2.40
N PRO A 15 -15.11 -13.49 -3.25
CA PRO A 15 -13.96 -12.59 -3.29
C PRO A 15 -14.39 -11.13 -3.50
N ILE A 16 -13.73 -10.19 -2.83
CA ILE A 16 -13.96 -8.76 -3.04
C ILE A 16 -12.97 -8.15 -4.03
N ILE A 17 -13.47 -7.20 -4.81
CA ILE A 17 -12.65 -6.44 -5.75
C ILE A 17 -12.12 -5.21 -5.00
N PRO A 18 -10.78 -4.99 -4.94
CA PRO A 18 -10.24 -3.76 -4.38
C PRO A 18 -10.65 -2.56 -5.25
N THR A 19 -10.86 -1.42 -4.61
CA THR A 19 -11.23 -0.18 -5.28
C THR A 19 -10.06 0.43 -6.06
N GLY A 20 -10.37 1.27 -7.03
CA GLY A 20 -9.38 1.99 -7.85
C GLY A 20 -8.80 1.17 -9.00
N TYR A 21 -7.85 1.77 -9.69
CA TYR A 21 -7.20 1.22 -10.88
C TYR A 21 -5.89 0.47 -10.56
N GLN A 22 -5.85 -0.31 -9.48
CA GLN A 22 -4.63 -0.94 -8.97
C GLN A 22 -3.93 -1.82 -10.03
N ALA A 23 -4.69 -2.59 -10.79
CA ALA A 23 -4.14 -3.44 -11.85
C ALA A 23 -3.52 -2.61 -12.99
N GLN A 24 -4.20 -1.57 -13.43
CA GLN A 24 -3.71 -0.67 -14.48
C GLN A 24 -2.47 0.10 -14.03
N VAL A 25 -2.48 0.59 -12.79
CA VAL A 25 -1.32 1.29 -12.20
C VAL A 25 -0.11 0.35 -12.10
N THR A 26 -0.30 -0.88 -11.62
CA THR A 26 0.77 -1.88 -11.54
C THR A 26 1.31 -2.23 -12.92
N GLY A 27 0.43 -2.48 -13.89
CA GLY A 27 0.82 -2.73 -15.28
C GLY A 27 1.58 -1.55 -15.88
N GLY A 28 1.14 -0.32 -15.64
CA GLY A 28 1.80 0.90 -16.09
C GLY A 28 3.20 1.07 -15.49
N ILE A 29 3.37 0.84 -14.20
CA ILE A 29 4.68 0.88 -13.53
C ILE A 29 5.61 -0.20 -14.11
N THR A 30 5.11 -1.42 -14.28
CA THR A 30 5.88 -2.53 -14.86
C THR A 30 6.32 -2.22 -16.29
N HIS A 31 5.41 -1.67 -17.11
CA HIS A 31 5.72 -1.24 -18.47
C HIS A 31 6.76 -0.12 -18.52
N TYR A 32 6.63 0.87 -17.64
CA TYR A 32 7.62 1.96 -17.50
C TYR A 32 9.01 1.43 -17.16
N ILE A 33 9.11 0.50 -16.20
CA ILE A 33 10.38 -0.16 -15.83
C ILE A 33 10.96 -0.89 -17.04
N ALA A 34 10.15 -1.65 -17.77
CA ALA A 34 10.61 -2.37 -18.95
C ALA A 34 11.11 -1.42 -20.07
N CYS A 35 10.39 -0.32 -20.34
CA CYS A 35 10.84 0.70 -21.29
C CYS A 35 12.14 1.35 -20.85
N LEU A 36 12.26 1.74 -19.57
CA LEU A 36 13.49 2.33 -19.03
C LEU A 36 14.67 1.37 -19.11
N THR A 37 14.46 0.07 -18.87
CA THR A 37 15.47 -0.97 -19.01
C THR A 37 15.98 -1.03 -20.46
N GLN A 38 15.10 -0.93 -21.46
CA GLN A 38 15.51 -0.90 -22.87
C GLN A 38 16.27 0.37 -23.24
N VAL A 39 15.88 1.53 -22.71
CA VAL A 39 16.63 2.78 -22.91
C VAL A 39 18.05 2.64 -22.34
N LEU A 40 18.19 2.12 -21.13
CA LEU A 40 19.49 1.89 -20.49
C LEU A 40 20.33 0.85 -21.24
N ALA A 41 19.72 -0.23 -21.74
CA ALA A 41 20.42 -1.25 -22.53
C ALA A 41 20.99 -0.65 -23.83
N ARG A 42 20.29 0.32 -24.45
CA ARG A 42 20.82 1.06 -25.61
C ARG A 42 21.95 2.01 -25.27
N GLU A 43 21.83 2.74 -24.16
CA GLU A 43 22.85 3.71 -23.73
C GLU A 43 24.15 3.04 -23.26
N PHE A 44 24.07 1.93 -22.55
CA PHE A 44 25.20 1.23 -21.95
C PHE A 44 25.57 -0.10 -22.62
N GLY A 45 24.73 -0.60 -23.51
CA GLY A 45 24.93 -1.84 -24.26
C GLY A 45 25.31 -1.61 -25.72
N ASN A 46 25.58 -2.68 -26.45
CA ASN A 46 25.85 -2.64 -27.86
C ASN A 46 24.59 -2.86 -28.73
N GLU A 47 23.41 -2.78 -28.14
CA GLU A 47 22.16 -2.99 -28.86
C GLU A 47 21.78 -1.73 -29.65
N GLN A 48 21.75 -1.86 -30.97
CA GLN A 48 21.28 -0.81 -31.87
C GLN A 48 20.02 -1.27 -32.60
N GLY A 49 18.99 -0.44 -32.57
CA GLY A 49 17.75 -0.68 -33.29
C GLY A 49 16.49 -0.38 -32.47
N ALA A 50 15.36 -0.49 -33.14
CA ALA A 50 14.06 -0.38 -32.50
C ALA A 50 13.74 -1.70 -31.76
N CYS A 51 13.20 -1.60 -30.56
CA CYS A 51 12.68 -2.75 -29.84
C CYS A 51 11.20 -2.55 -29.52
N THR A 52 10.48 -3.65 -29.38
CA THR A 52 9.10 -3.66 -28.94
C THR A 52 9.04 -4.18 -27.51
N VAL A 53 8.36 -3.45 -26.65
CA VAL A 53 8.12 -3.84 -25.26
C VAL A 53 6.64 -4.19 -25.10
N GLU A 54 6.37 -5.40 -24.66
CA GLU A 54 5.03 -5.88 -24.33
C GLU A 54 4.93 -6.15 -22.83
N THR A 55 3.83 -5.75 -22.21
CA THR A 55 3.55 -5.97 -20.78
C THR A 55 2.12 -6.43 -20.59
N SER A 56 1.95 -7.57 -19.95
CA SER A 56 0.65 -8.08 -19.54
C SER A 56 0.28 -7.54 -18.17
N ILE A 57 -0.83 -6.81 -18.07
CA ILE A 57 -1.38 -6.36 -16.77
C ILE A 57 -1.69 -7.56 -15.87
N PHE A 58 -2.16 -8.66 -16.45
CA PHE A 58 -2.48 -9.88 -15.71
C PHE A 58 -1.23 -10.48 -15.06
N GLU A 59 -0.12 -10.57 -15.81
CA GLU A 59 1.15 -11.08 -15.30
C GLU A 59 1.79 -10.13 -14.29
N ALA A 60 1.72 -8.82 -14.53
CA ALA A 60 2.18 -7.82 -13.56
C ALA A 60 1.50 -7.96 -12.19
N MET A 61 0.23 -8.35 -12.17
CA MET A 61 -0.52 -8.58 -10.93
C MET A 61 -0.13 -9.86 -10.19
N LEU A 62 0.64 -10.78 -10.79
CA LEU A 62 1.11 -11.98 -10.10
C LEU A 62 2.08 -11.65 -8.96
N CYS A 63 2.77 -10.50 -9.02
CA CYS A 63 3.65 -10.07 -7.93
C CYS A 63 2.92 -9.92 -6.58
N PHE A 64 1.60 -9.72 -6.56
CA PHE A 64 0.80 -9.65 -5.34
C PHE A 64 0.27 -11.02 -4.87
N THR A 65 0.62 -12.10 -5.55
CA THR A 65 0.17 -13.46 -5.22
C THR A 65 1.33 -14.39 -4.89
N GLU A 66 2.55 -13.87 -4.81
CA GLU A 66 3.78 -14.65 -4.70
C GLU A 66 3.77 -15.61 -3.50
N VAL A 67 3.29 -15.16 -2.31
CA VAL A 67 3.21 -16.00 -1.11
C VAL A 67 2.24 -17.16 -1.33
N GLY A 68 1.03 -16.88 -1.82
CA GLY A 68 0.01 -17.90 -2.07
C GLY A 68 0.41 -18.84 -3.21
N THR A 69 0.97 -18.31 -4.28
CA THR A 69 1.39 -19.09 -5.46
C THR A 69 2.54 -20.05 -5.11
N VAL A 70 3.58 -19.55 -4.43
CA VAL A 70 4.73 -20.37 -4.04
C VAL A 70 4.33 -21.42 -2.99
N SER A 71 3.53 -21.05 -2.01
CA SER A 71 3.04 -21.99 -1.00
C SER A 71 2.19 -23.10 -1.62
N SER A 72 1.30 -22.75 -2.53
CA SER A 72 0.46 -23.73 -3.24
C SER A 72 1.29 -24.70 -4.06
N TYR A 73 2.31 -24.21 -4.77
CA TYR A 73 3.21 -25.05 -5.55
C TYR A 73 4.03 -26.01 -4.68
N ASN A 74 4.60 -25.50 -3.57
CA ASN A 74 5.50 -26.29 -2.72
C ASN A 74 4.77 -27.28 -1.80
N SER A 75 3.61 -26.90 -1.28
CA SER A 75 2.91 -27.69 -0.26
C SER A 75 1.59 -28.30 -0.72
N GLY A 76 1.11 -27.90 -1.91
CA GLY A 76 -0.23 -28.25 -2.38
C GLY A 76 -1.37 -27.65 -1.56
N LEU A 77 -1.06 -26.77 -0.61
CA LEU A 77 -2.04 -26.12 0.24
C LEU A 77 -2.55 -24.84 -0.44
N GLU A 78 -3.82 -24.79 -0.74
CA GLU A 78 -4.45 -23.54 -1.16
C GLU A 78 -4.57 -22.59 0.02
N GLY A 79 -4.17 -21.32 -0.19
CA GLY A 79 -4.42 -20.26 0.78
C GLY A 79 -5.93 -20.05 0.97
N THR A 80 -6.38 -20.04 2.22
CA THR A 80 -7.77 -19.74 2.58
C THR A 80 -7.89 -18.30 3.05
N ARG A 81 -9.05 -17.68 2.79
CA ARG A 81 -9.36 -16.38 3.39
C ARG A 81 -9.54 -16.55 4.90
N MET A 82 -8.85 -15.75 5.67
CA MET A 82 -8.91 -15.80 7.13
C MET A 82 -9.81 -14.71 7.74
N GLY A 83 -10.40 -13.87 6.91
CA GLY A 83 -11.24 -12.75 7.35
C GLY A 83 -10.49 -11.41 7.43
N ILE A 84 -11.18 -10.42 8.01
CA ILE A 84 -10.68 -9.06 8.15
C ILE A 84 -9.57 -9.03 9.20
N ASN A 85 -8.51 -8.25 8.98
CA ASN A 85 -7.37 -8.10 9.89
C ASN A 85 -6.66 -9.43 10.23
N ARG A 86 -6.65 -10.36 9.29
CA ARG A 86 -6.01 -11.67 9.44
C ARG A 86 -4.89 -11.82 8.40
N PHE A 87 -3.65 -11.62 8.83
CA PHE A 87 -2.46 -11.68 8.00
C PHE A 87 -1.44 -12.65 8.59
N PRO A 88 -1.56 -13.98 8.30
CA PRO A 88 -0.64 -14.95 8.86
C PRO A 88 0.80 -14.74 8.35
N PRO A 89 1.81 -15.01 9.16
CA PRO A 89 1.73 -15.49 10.55
C PRO A 89 1.67 -14.39 11.60
N THR A 90 1.40 -13.13 11.21
CA THR A 90 1.50 -11.94 12.06
C THR A 90 0.15 -11.52 12.63
N TYR A 91 0.13 -11.21 13.94
CA TYR A 91 -1.04 -10.64 14.61
C TYR A 91 -0.63 -9.86 15.89
N PRO A 92 -1.26 -8.69 16.20
CA PRO A 92 -2.19 -7.95 15.35
C PRO A 92 -1.48 -7.27 14.17
N LEU A 93 -2.10 -7.39 13.01
CA LEU A 93 -1.76 -6.63 11.81
C LEU A 93 -3.08 -6.32 11.08
N GLY A 94 -3.47 -5.04 11.06
CA GLY A 94 -4.74 -4.65 10.46
C GLY A 94 -5.19 -3.25 10.82
N VAL A 95 -6.45 -2.96 10.55
CA VAL A 95 -7.10 -1.68 10.82
C VAL A 95 -8.24 -1.89 11.81
N PHE A 96 -8.15 -1.23 12.95
CA PHE A 96 -9.09 -1.41 14.06
C PHE A 96 -9.80 -0.10 14.38
N PRO A 97 -11.05 -0.17 14.89
CA PRO A 97 -11.81 1.02 15.23
C PRO A 97 -11.25 1.71 16.49
N CYS A 98 -11.28 3.03 16.48
CA CYS A 98 -11.06 3.88 17.64
C CYS A 98 -12.30 4.72 17.91
N ARG A 99 -12.28 5.55 18.98
CA ARG A 99 -13.41 6.41 19.34
C ARG A 99 -13.88 7.31 18.20
N ASP A 100 -12.97 7.79 17.37
CA ASP A 100 -13.22 8.83 16.36
C ASP A 100 -12.73 8.46 14.94
N GLY A 101 -12.45 7.20 14.70
CA GLY A 101 -11.95 6.76 13.39
C GLY A 101 -11.31 5.39 13.43
N TRP A 102 -10.24 5.23 12.65
CA TRP A 102 -9.56 3.95 12.45
C TRP A 102 -8.06 4.08 12.67
N LEU A 103 -7.48 3.05 13.26
CA LEU A 103 -6.04 2.95 13.53
C LEU A 103 -5.47 1.70 12.85
N GLY A 104 -4.48 1.89 12.01
CA GLY A 104 -3.63 0.82 11.54
C GLY A 104 -2.69 0.38 12.65
N VAL A 105 -2.67 -0.90 12.96
CA VAL A 105 -1.83 -1.52 14.00
C VAL A 105 -0.95 -2.57 13.36
N THR A 106 0.36 -2.51 13.63
CA THR A 106 1.33 -3.52 13.18
C THR A 106 2.23 -3.90 14.35
N VAL A 107 2.08 -5.13 14.85
CA VAL A 107 2.87 -5.65 15.97
C VAL A 107 3.60 -6.91 15.51
N LEU A 108 4.90 -6.78 15.25
CA LEU A 108 5.74 -7.87 14.72
C LEU A 108 6.55 -8.58 15.81
N THR A 109 7.15 -7.79 16.71
CA THR A 109 8.10 -8.31 17.69
C THR A 109 7.48 -8.46 19.09
N PRO A 110 8.04 -9.31 19.97
CA PRO A 110 7.59 -9.40 21.36
C PRO A 110 7.69 -8.07 22.13
N SER A 111 8.70 -7.24 21.83
CA SER A 111 8.83 -5.91 22.47
C SER A 111 7.71 -4.97 22.02
N GLN A 112 7.35 -4.97 20.73
CA GLN A 112 6.20 -4.20 20.24
C GLN A 112 4.88 -4.68 20.84
N TRP A 113 4.73 -6.00 21.04
CA TRP A 113 3.56 -6.55 21.71
C TRP A 113 3.45 -6.06 23.16
N ARG A 114 4.55 -6.12 23.91
CA ARG A 114 4.59 -5.58 25.28
C ARG A 114 4.21 -4.11 25.31
N SER A 115 4.86 -3.28 24.48
CA SER A 115 4.55 -1.85 24.40
C SER A 115 3.11 -1.58 23.98
N PHE A 116 2.53 -2.41 23.10
CA PHE A 116 1.13 -2.28 22.71
C PHE A 116 0.17 -2.61 23.86
N CYS A 117 0.47 -3.64 24.63
CA CYS A 117 -0.30 -3.97 25.84
C CYS A 117 -0.18 -2.85 26.90
N GLU A 118 1.02 -2.32 27.12
CA GLU A 118 1.25 -1.21 28.04
C GLU A 118 0.50 0.06 27.59
N LEU A 119 0.50 0.38 26.29
CA LEU A 119 -0.22 1.51 25.72
C LEU A 119 -1.73 1.46 26.00
N LEU A 120 -2.29 0.26 26.09
CA LEU A 120 -3.72 0.00 26.25
C LEU A 120 -4.12 -0.43 27.68
N ASP A 121 -3.21 -0.37 28.65
CA ASP A 121 -3.44 -0.85 30.01
C ASP A 121 -3.90 -2.33 30.08
N LEU A 122 -3.23 -3.19 29.28
CA LEU A 122 -3.45 -4.64 29.19
C LEU A 122 -2.15 -5.41 29.46
N VAL A 123 -1.41 -4.97 30.48
CA VAL A 123 -0.05 -5.48 30.79
C VAL A 123 -0.06 -6.98 31.07
N GLU A 124 -1.12 -7.50 31.64
CA GLU A 124 -1.30 -8.92 31.91
C GLU A 124 -1.24 -9.80 30.64
N LEU A 125 -1.66 -9.28 29.50
CA LEU A 125 -1.54 -10.01 28.22
C LEU A 125 -0.09 -10.09 27.73
N ALA A 126 0.74 -9.08 28.10
CA ALA A 126 2.14 -9.06 27.73
C ALA A 126 2.94 -10.18 28.42
N ASP A 127 2.49 -10.68 29.54
CA ASP A 127 3.19 -11.70 30.34
C ASP A 127 2.73 -13.13 30.03
N VAL A 128 1.70 -13.30 29.19
CA VAL A 128 1.24 -14.64 28.77
C VAL A 128 2.24 -15.26 27.79
N PRO A 129 2.84 -16.42 28.12
CA PRO A 129 3.88 -17.03 27.26
C PRO A 129 3.43 -17.29 25.82
N LEU A 130 2.18 -17.72 25.64
CA LEU A 130 1.61 -17.99 24.31
C LEU A 130 1.59 -16.74 23.43
N PHE A 131 1.36 -15.55 24.01
CA PHE A 131 1.24 -14.30 23.28
C PHE A 131 2.59 -13.64 22.94
N GLN A 132 3.70 -14.21 23.39
CA GLN A 132 5.03 -13.76 22.97
C GLN A 132 5.28 -14.03 21.47
N SER A 133 4.64 -15.02 20.88
CA SER A 133 4.73 -15.30 19.44
C SER A 133 3.54 -14.73 18.69
N ALA A 134 3.78 -14.24 17.46
CA ALA A 134 2.74 -13.77 16.56
C ALA A 134 1.72 -14.89 16.22
N VAL A 135 2.21 -16.11 16.07
CA VAL A 135 1.36 -17.30 15.81
C VAL A 135 0.45 -17.58 17.01
N GLY A 136 0.98 -17.52 18.23
CA GLY A 136 0.17 -17.72 19.44
C GLY A 136 -0.93 -16.66 19.58
N ARG A 137 -0.61 -15.40 19.26
CA ARG A 137 -1.62 -14.33 19.23
C ARG A 137 -2.67 -14.58 18.14
N LEU A 138 -2.26 -14.99 16.94
CA LEU A 138 -3.18 -15.31 15.86
C LEU A 138 -4.13 -16.47 16.20
N GLN A 139 -3.62 -17.50 16.89
CA GLN A 139 -4.42 -18.63 17.35
C GLN A 139 -5.41 -18.24 18.47
N SER A 140 -5.15 -17.17 19.20
CA SER A 140 -5.96 -16.68 20.32
C SER A 140 -6.73 -15.40 20.01
N LEU A 141 -6.87 -15.06 18.72
CA LEU A 141 -7.45 -13.79 18.29
C LEU A 141 -8.86 -13.53 18.83
N ASP A 142 -9.69 -14.58 18.92
CA ASP A 142 -11.07 -14.48 19.45
C ASP A 142 -11.12 -14.05 20.93
N VAL A 143 -10.03 -14.25 21.66
CA VAL A 143 -9.88 -13.82 23.05
C VAL A 143 -9.26 -12.42 23.13
N ILE A 144 -8.14 -12.20 22.46
CA ILE A 144 -7.36 -10.97 22.64
C ILE A 144 -7.89 -9.78 21.84
N GLU A 145 -8.51 -10.00 20.67
CA GLU A 145 -9.00 -8.91 19.82
C GLU A 145 -10.13 -8.11 20.48
N PRO A 146 -11.14 -8.72 21.10
CA PRO A 146 -12.16 -7.98 21.86
C PRO A 146 -11.56 -7.12 22.96
N MET A 147 -10.57 -7.65 23.71
CA MET A 147 -9.95 -6.94 24.82
C MET A 147 -9.24 -5.66 24.38
N PHE A 148 -8.36 -5.74 23.38
CA PHE A 148 -7.67 -4.53 22.92
C PHE A 148 -8.58 -3.61 22.08
N THR A 149 -9.58 -4.14 21.37
CA THR A 149 -10.53 -3.32 20.62
C THR A 149 -11.39 -2.47 21.56
N GLU A 150 -11.84 -3.02 22.67
CA GLU A 150 -12.56 -2.27 23.72
C GLU A 150 -11.72 -1.08 24.21
N LYS A 151 -10.44 -1.28 24.44
CA LYS A 151 -9.51 -0.21 24.85
C LYS A 151 -9.28 0.81 23.72
N LEU A 152 -9.08 0.37 22.49
CA LEU A 152 -8.91 1.28 21.36
C LEU A 152 -10.12 2.21 21.19
N LEU A 153 -11.34 1.72 21.38
CA LEU A 153 -12.57 2.51 21.30
C LEU A 153 -12.68 3.61 22.35
N GLN A 154 -11.91 3.56 23.44
CA GLN A 154 -11.88 4.59 24.48
C GLN A 154 -10.99 5.78 24.11
N HIS A 155 -10.10 5.65 23.13
CA HIS A 155 -9.11 6.65 22.75
C HIS A 155 -9.32 7.17 21.34
N SER A 156 -8.84 8.38 21.05
CA SER A 156 -8.79 8.90 19.69
C SER A 156 -7.66 8.23 18.89
N ALA A 157 -7.86 8.07 17.60
CA ALA A 157 -6.84 7.54 16.72
C ALA A 157 -5.57 8.42 16.72
N GLU A 158 -5.73 9.73 16.87
CA GLU A 158 -4.63 10.67 16.94
C GLU A 158 -3.81 10.52 18.22
N ASP A 159 -4.46 10.45 19.40
CA ASP A 159 -3.78 10.22 20.68
C ASP A 159 -2.99 8.91 20.67
N LEU A 160 -3.62 7.82 20.21
CA LEU A 160 -2.96 6.52 20.09
C LEU A 160 -1.78 6.54 19.13
N PHE A 161 -1.90 7.26 18.02
CA PHE A 161 -0.83 7.39 17.04
C PHE A 161 0.41 8.05 17.68
N TYR A 162 0.27 9.20 18.34
CA TYR A 162 1.41 9.89 18.94
C TYR A 162 2.00 9.12 20.12
N ARG A 163 1.17 8.56 21.00
CA ARG A 163 1.63 7.71 22.11
C ARG A 163 2.35 6.45 21.59
N GLY A 164 1.81 5.85 20.51
CA GLY A 164 2.43 4.69 19.87
C GLY A 164 3.80 5.02 19.27
N GLN A 165 3.96 6.18 18.63
CA GLN A 165 5.27 6.63 18.15
C GLN A 165 6.29 6.74 19.28
N HIS A 166 5.93 7.34 20.40
CA HIS A 166 6.79 7.43 21.58
C HIS A 166 7.15 6.04 22.13
N ALA A 167 6.22 5.11 22.12
CA ALA A 167 6.42 3.72 22.54
C ALA A 167 7.08 2.84 21.45
N ARG A 168 7.46 3.40 20.29
CA ARG A 168 8.04 2.70 19.14
C ARG A 168 7.17 1.54 18.59
N ILE A 169 5.87 1.74 18.60
CA ILE A 169 4.90 0.83 18.03
C ILE A 169 4.53 1.38 16.65
N PRO A 170 4.59 0.59 15.57
CA PRO A 170 4.12 1.02 14.26
C PRO A 170 2.59 1.13 14.22
N LEU A 171 2.10 2.33 14.54
CA LEU A 171 0.70 2.70 14.45
C LEU A 171 0.52 3.77 13.36
N ALA A 172 -0.62 3.76 12.70
CA ALA A 172 -0.95 4.74 11.66
C ALA A 172 -2.41 5.17 11.79
N ARG A 173 -2.67 6.47 11.73
CA ARG A 173 -4.04 6.97 11.50
C ARG A 173 -4.49 6.58 10.10
N VAL A 174 -5.78 6.32 9.94
CA VAL A 174 -6.42 6.16 8.63
C VAL A 174 -7.19 7.45 8.33
N PRO A 175 -6.57 8.43 7.64
CA PRO A 175 -7.19 9.70 7.35
C PRO A 175 -8.28 9.55 6.30
N THR A 176 -9.23 10.48 6.28
CA THR A 176 -10.14 10.67 5.15
C THR A 176 -9.38 11.21 3.94
N MET A 177 -9.98 11.17 2.75
CA MET A 177 -9.37 11.71 1.54
C MET A 177 -9.08 13.21 1.63
N GLU A 178 -9.92 13.97 2.35
CA GLU A 178 -9.73 15.39 2.59
C GLU A 178 -8.56 15.65 3.55
N GLU A 179 -8.49 14.89 4.65
CA GLU A 179 -7.41 15.02 5.64
C GLU A 179 -6.03 14.73 5.06
N LEU A 180 -5.92 13.92 3.99
CA LEU A 180 -4.62 13.64 3.34
C LEU A 180 -3.90 14.91 2.92
N PHE A 181 -4.62 15.97 2.49
CA PHE A 181 -4.02 17.24 2.09
C PHE A 181 -3.45 18.04 3.27
N HIS A 182 -3.82 17.68 4.50
CA HIS A 182 -3.42 18.37 5.72
C HIS A 182 -2.44 17.57 6.61
N VAL A 183 -2.05 16.37 6.18
CA VAL A 183 -1.04 15.57 6.89
C VAL A 183 0.32 16.26 6.78
N ASP A 184 0.92 16.65 7.91
CA ASP A 184 2.19 17.39 7.99
C ASP A 184 3.31 16.74 7.18
N GLN A 185 3.43 15.41 7.26
CA GLN A 185 4.42 14.67 6.50
C GLN A 185 4.22 14.80 4.98
N PHE A 186 2.98 14.80 4.51
CA PHE A 186 2.68 14.95 3.08
C PHE A 186 2.91 16.38 2.62
N GLN A 187 2.63 17.38 3.47
CA GLN A 187 2.95 18.77 3.17
C GLN A 187 4.47 18.99 3.14
N ALA A 188 5.21 18.55 4.15
CA ALA A 188 6.66 18.64 4.21
C ALA A 188 7.36 17.96 3.02
N ARG A 189 6.76 16.85 2.53
CA ARG A 189 7.26 16.12 1.36
C ARG A 189 6.71 16.64 0.03
N GLN A 190 5.85 17.65 0.01
CA GLN A 190 5.19 18.12 -1.21
C GLN A 190 4.58 16.94 -2.00
N ALA A 191 3.81 16.10 -1.27
CA ALA A 191 3.22 14.88 -1.83
C ALA A 191 2.12 15.15 -2.87
N PHE A 192 1.67 16.40 -2.98
CA PHE A 192 0.66 16.82 -3.94
C PHE A 192 1.19 17.96 -4.80
N SER A 193 0.83 17.91 -6.08
CA SER A 193 1.12 18.95 -7.07
C SER A 193 -0.18 19.52 -7.64
N THR A 194 -0.12 20.71 -8.21
CA THR A 194 -1.25 21.33 -8.89
C THR A 194 -1.13 21.10 -10.39
N VAL A 195 -2.22 20.67 -11.01
CA VAL A 195 -2.37 20.53 -12.47
C VAL A 195 -3.43 21.52 -12.93
N ASP A 196 -3.09 22.28 -13.95
CA ASP A 196 -3.99 23.22 -14.62
C ASP A 196 -4.75 22.47 -15.73
N LEU A 197 -6.07 22.42 -15.61
CA LEU A 197 -6.97 21.86 -16.63
C LEU A 197 -7.52 22.93 -17.59
N GLY A 198 -7.06 24.18 -17.49
CA GLY A 198 -7.52 25.31 -18.28
C GLY A 198 -8.79 25.97 -17.70
N SER A 199 -9.74 25.20 -17.19
CA SER A 199 -10.95 25.70 -16.51
C SER A 199 -10.80 25.78 -15.00
N GLU A 200 -9.95 24.96 -14.43
CA GLU A 200 -9.72 24.85 -12.98
C GLU A 200 -8.35 24.24 -12.67
N ASN A 201 -7.88 24.52 -11.46
CA ASN A 201 -6.70 23.91 -10.91
C ASN A 201 -7.08 22.77 -9.96
N ILE A 202 -6.52 21.59 -10.16
CA ILE A 202 -6.74 20.43 -9.29
C ILE A 202 -5.46 20.01 -8.58
N LYS A 203 -5.59 19.49 -7.37
CA LYS A 203 -4.49 18.86 -6.65
C LYS A 203 -4.47 17.37 -6.95
N VAL A 204 -3.32 16.86 -7.34
CA VAL A 204 -3.09 15.44 -7.63
C VAL A 204 -1.85 14.94 -6.88
N PRO A 205 -1.73 13.64 -6.61
CA PRO A 205 -0.51 13.07 -6.06
C PRO A 205 0.70 13.41 -6.95
N SER A 206 1.78 13.86 -6.33
CA SER A 206 3.05 14.15 -7.00
C SER A 206 3.89 12.87 -7.16
N VAL A 207 5.07 12.99 -7.78
CA VAL A 207 6.03 11.86 -7.85
C VAL A 207 6.56 11.51 -6.46
N PRO A 208 6.58 10.21 -6.08
CA PRO A 208 6.92 9.78 -4.74
C PRO A 208 8.44 9.73 -4.45
N PHE A 209 9.27 10.16 -5.37
CA PHE A 209 10.73 10.20 -5.25
C PHE A 209 11.30 11.60 -5.46
N ARG A 210 12.52 11.83 -5.01
CA ARG A 210 13.26 13.10 -5.19
C ARG A 210 14.61 12.84 -5.81
N LEU A 211 14.87 13.53 -6.90
CA LEU A 211 16.18 13.60 -7.53
C LEU A 211 16.73 15.01 -7.28
N TYR A 212 17.75 15.13 -6.43
CA TYR A 212 18.23 16.44 -5.98
C TYR A 212 18.95 17.24 -7.06
N GLN A 213 19.64 16.55 -7.98
CA GLN A 213 20.36 17.21 -9.08
C GLN A 213 19.50 17.41 -10.33
N THR A 214 18.56 16.54 -10.56
CA THR A 214 17.65 16.54 -11.71
C THR A 214 16.20 16.33 -11.24
N PRO A 215 15.63 17.34 -10.54
CA PRO A 215 14.29 17.19 -9.98
C PRO A 215 13.25 16.92 -11.09
N PRO A 216 12.31 15.98 -10.86
CA PRO A 216 11.28 15.71 -11.84
C PRO A 216 10.36 16.93 -11.97
N HIS A 217 9.96 17.22 -13.21
CA HIS A 217 8.89 18.18 -13.48
C HIS A 217 7.55 17.44 -13.45
N PHE A 218 6.60 17.96 -12.69
CA PHE A 218 5.29 17.38 -12.56
C PHE A 218 4.23 18.49 -12.47
N GLY A 219 3.08 18.23 -13.09
CA GLY A 219 2.01 19.22 -13.24
C GLY A 219 2.17 20.01 -14.54
N GLY A 220 1.47 21.12 -14.65
CA GLY A 220 1.42 21.96 -15.81
C GLY A 220 0.08 21.88 -16.55
N GLU A 221 0.03 22.45 -17.74
CA GLU A 221 -1.18 22.49 -18.57
C GLU A 221 -1.44 21.13 -19.25
N VAL A 222 -2.69 20.71 -19.29
CA VAL A 222 -3.11 19.53 -20.06
C VAL A 222 -3.28 19.94 -21.52
N ALA A 223 -2.51 19.28 -22.39
CA ALA A 223 -2.56 19.56 -23.81
C ALA A 223 -3.94 19.30 -24.41
N SER A 224 -4.41 20.21 -25.27
CA SER A 224 -5.61 19.98 -26.07
C SER A 224 -5.41 18.91 -27.14
N LEU A 225 -6.51 18.33 -27.63
CA LEU A 225 -6.44 17.27 -28.66
C LEU A 225 -5.70 17.79 -29.90
N GLY A 226 -4.62 17.09 -30.28
CA GLY A 226 -3.81 17.42 -31.43
C GLY A 226 -2.81 18.59 -31.25
N GLN A 227 -2.71 19.22 -30.10
CA GLN A 227 -1.85 20.39 -29.84
C GLN A 227 -0.40 20.19 -30.28
N HIS A 228 0.14 19.00 -30.09
CA HIS A 228 1.53 18.67 -30.44
C HIS A 228 1.69 17.81 -31.69
N SER A 229 0.59 17.45 -32.38
CA SER A 229 0.63 16.54 -33.53
C SER A 229 1.54 17.05 -34.65
N ALA A 230 1.51 18.34 -34.96
CA ALA A 230 2.36 18.92 -35.98
C ALA A 230 3.86 18.83 -35.64
N GLN A 231 4.22 18.87 -34.37
CA GLN A 231 5.61 18.78 -33.91
C GLN A 231 6.19 17.36 -34.04
N TYR A 232 5.38 16.33 -33.77
CA TYR A 232 5.84 14.94 -33.68
C TYR A 232 5.55 14.12 -34.93
N LEU A 233 4.57 14.53 -35.77
CA LEU A 233 4.18 13.83 -36.97
C LEU A 233 4.82 14.42 -38.26
N GLN A 234 5.54 15.55 -38.18
CA GLN A 234 6.32 16.08 -39.28
C GLN A 234 7.51 15.17 -39.57
N GLY A 235 7.34 14.23 -40.46
CA GLY A 235 8.36 13.26 -40.90
C GLY A 235 7.86 11.83 -41.01
N VAL A 236 6.65 11.55 -40.60
CA VAL A 236 5.97 10.29 -40.90
C VAL A 236 5.19 10.48 -42.22
N SER A 237 5.93 10.56 -43.36
CA SER A 237 5.31 10.39 -44.65
C SER A 237 5.01 8.90 -44.81
N SER A 238 3.73 8.63 -45.04
CA SER A 238 3.10 7.35 -45.41
C SER A 238 3.89 6.51 -46.40
#